data_9b4901828ac3cd460a0f327a769585db
#
_entry.id   9b4901828ac3cd460a0f327a769585db
#
_cell.length_a   1.000
_cell.length_b   1.000
_cell.length_c   1.000
_cell.angle_alpha   90.00
_cell.angle_beta   90.00
_cell.angle_gamma   90.00
#
_symmetry.space_group_name_H-M   'P 1'
#
loop_
_entity.id
_entity.type
_entity.pdbx_description
1 polymer ?
#
loop_
_entity_poly.entity_id
_entity_poly.type
_entity_poly.pdbx_seq_one_letter_code
_entity_poly.pdbx_strand_id
1 'polypeptide(L)'
;CADDSDCCPNFYYFHFLSQVRMYYPGARKKMEDTFQKEHELWKKVIQKAKENGEIKQDTDVQKSASLFRQVFLGLSYEQSFLNGLNVEELKDKFDYLYSLLKA
;
A
#
# COMPACT_ATOMS: atom_id res chain seq x y z
N CYS A 1 -2.34 -10.49 22.29
CA CYS A 1 -3.02 -9.79 23.38
C CYS A 1 -3.93 -10.73 24.12
N ALA A 2 -3.88 -10.67 25.46
CA ALA A 2 -4.80 -11.44 26.29
C ALA A 2 -6.25 -10.97 26.05
N ASP A 3 -6.42 -9.70 25.82
CA ASP A 3 -7.68 -9.11 25.45
C ASP A 3 -7.60 -8.69 23.98
N ASP A 4 -8.23 -9.46 23.12
CA ASP A 4 -8.14 -9.28 21.68
C ASP A 4 -8.85 -8.02 21.18
N SER A 5 -9.62 -7.36 22.02
CA SER A 5 -10.32 -6.15 21.61
C SER A 5 -9.36 -5.02 21.24
N ASP A 6 -8.13 -5.04 21.77
CA ASP A 6 -7.13 -4.00 21.52
C ASP A 6 -6.09 -4.42 20.49
N CYS A 7 -6.22 -5.60 19.90
CA CYS A 7 -5.23 -6.14 18.97
C CYS A 7 -5.88 -6.45 17.63
N CYS A 8 -5.13 -6.24 16.57
CA CYS A 8 -5.59 -6.60 15.23
C CYS A 8 -4.49 -7.36 14.49
N PRO A 9 -4.86 -8.18 13.49
CA PRO A 9 -3.88 -8.95 12.72
C PRO A 9 -2.82 -8.07 12.05
N ASN A 10 -3.17 -6.87 11.60
CA ASN A 10 -2.22 -5.97 10.95
C ASN A 10 -1.10 -5.55 11.89
N PHE A 11 -1.42 -5.34 13.17
CA PHE A 11 -0.40 -4.99 14.15
C PHE A 11 0.64 -6.10 14.26
N TYR A 12 0.20 -7.34 14.39
CA TYR A 12 1.11 -8.48 14.48
C TYR A 12 1.88 -8.68 13.19
N TYR A 13 1.26 -8.43 12.06
CA TYR A 13 1.91 -8.56 10.76
C TYR A 13 3.10 -7.60 10.66
N PHE A 14 2.91 -6.34 10.97
CA PHE A 14 3.99 -5.36 10.89
C PHE A 14 5.07 -5.60 11.93
N HIS A 15 4.68 -6.02 13.12
CA HIS A 15 5.63 -6.40 14.15
C HIS A 15 6.49 -7.59 13.68
N PHE A 16 5.84 -8.60 13.12
CA PHE A 16 6.54 -9.78 12.59
C PHE A 16 7.50 -9.40 11.47
N LEU A 17 7.07 -8.54 10.55
CA LEU A 17 7.96 -8.08 9.47
C LEU A 17 9.21 -7.41 10.01
N SER A 18 9.05 -6.58 11.04
CA SER A 18 10.19 -5.91 11.67
C SER A 18 11.15 -6.91 12.27
N GLN A 19 10.65 -7.95 12.93
CA GLN A 19 11.46 -9.02 13.51
C GLN A 19 12.23 -9.76 12.41
N VAL A 20 11.55 -10.12 11.34
CA VAL A 20 12.17 -10.81 10.21
C VAL A 20 13.30 -9.95 9.63
N ARG A 21 13.04 -8.67 9.43
CA ARG A 21 14.05 -7.75 8.87
C ARG A 21 15.29 -7.65 9.75
N MET A 22 15.09 -7.69 11.07
CA MET A 22 16.19 -7.53 12.02
C MET A 22 17.06 -8.79 12.18
N TYR A 23 16.42 -9.95 12.13
CA TYR A 23 17.08 -11.19 12.58
C TYR A 23 17.33 -12.24 11.51
N TYR A 24 16.77 -12.09 10.31
CA TYR A 24 16.94 -13.12 9.28
C TYR A 24 17.80 -12.62 8.14
N PRO A 25 18.93 -13.32 7.84
CA PRO A 25 19.79 -12.95 6.72
C PRO A 25 19.02 -12.97 5.39
N GLY A 26 19.29 -11.98 4.56
CA GLY A 26 18.64 -11.89 3.25
C GLY A 26 17.23 -11.33 3.27
N ALA A 27 16.65 -11.04 4.45
CA ALA A 27 15.30 -10.51 4.55
C ALA A 27 15.15 -9.17 3.81
N ARG A 28 16.15 -8.29 3.94
CA ARG A 28 16.13 -6.99 3.28
C ARG A 28 15.96 -7.14 1.78
N LYS A 29 16.71 -8.04 1.16
CA LYS A 29 16.64 -8.27 -0.28
C LYS A 29 15.29 -8.83 -0.69
N LYS A 30 14.75 -9.77 0.08
CA LYS A 30 13.44 -10.35 -0.20
C LYS A 30 12.33 -9.32 -0.08
N MET A 31 12.41 -8.44 0.91
CA MET A 31 11.42 -7.36 1.07
C MET A 31 11.50 -6.38 -0.09
N GLU A 32 12.72 -6.03 -0.51
CA GLU A 32 12.92 -5.15 -1.66
C GLU A 32 12.30 -5.76 -2.92
N ASP A 33 12.51 -7.06 -3.15
CA ASP A 33 11.94 -7.75 -4.29
C ASP A 33 10.41 -7.78 -4.23
N THR A 34 9.86 -8.03 -3.05
CA THR A 34 8.41 -8.04 -2.85
C THR A 34 7.80 -6.66 -3.11
N PHE A 35 8.41 -5.62 -2.57
CA PHE A 35 7.93 -4.26 -2.78
C PHE A 35 8.03 -3.85 -4.24
N GLN A 36 9.07 -4.29 -4.95
CA GLN A 36 9.20 -4.02 -6.37
C GLN A 36 8.09 -4.71 -7.18
N LYS A 37 7.76 -5.95 -6.84
CA LYS A 37 6.65 -6.66 -7.48
C LYS A 37 5.32 -5.95 -7.26
N GLU A 38 5.07 -5.48 -6.05
CA GLU A 38 3.86 -4.70 -5.75
C GLU A 38 3.81 -3.43 -6.58
N HIS A 39 4.93 -2.73 -6.67
CA HIS A 39 5.03 -1.51 -7.47
C HIS A 39 4.72 -1.79 -8.94
N GLU A 40 5.24 -2.89 -9.49
CA GLU A 40 4.99 -3.27 -10.88
C GLU A 40 3.50 -3.56 -11.13
N LEU A 41 2.82 -4.19 -10.17
CA LEU A 41 1.38 -4.43 -10.29
C LEU A 41 0.60 -3.11 -10.33
N TRP A 42 0.91 -2.18 -9.43
CA TRP A 42 0.28 -0.87 -9.44
C TRP A 42 0.55 -0.12 -10.74
N LYS A 43 1.77 -0.20 -11.24
CA LYS A 43 2.13 0.43 -12.52
C LYS A 43 1.27 -0.09 -13.65
N LYS A 44 1.04 -1.40 -13.71
CA LYS A 44 0.19 -1.98 -14.75
C LYS A 44 -1.22 -1.43 -14.70
N VAL A 45 -1.78 -1.30 -13.51
CA VAL A 45 -3.14 -0.76 -13.34
C VAL A 45 -3.19 0.70 -13.79
N ILE A 46 -2.25 1.51 -13.36
CA ILE A 46 -2.21 2.94 -13.73
C ILE A 46 -1.96 3.10 -15.22
N GLN A 47 -1.04 2.33 -15.79
CA GLN A 47 -0.75 2.38 -17.23
C GLN A 47 -1.98 2.00 -18.05
N LYS A 48 -2.73 0.99 -17.62
CA LYS A 48 -3.97 0.59 -18.28
C LYS A 48 -5.01 1.69 -18.27
N ALA A 49 -5.18 2.34 -17.14
CA ALA A 49 -6.10 3.46 -17.02
C ALA A 49 -5.70 4.62 -17.94
N LYS A 50 -4.41 4.87 -18.06
CA LYS A 50 -3.88 5.91 -18.95
C LYS A 50 -4.16 5.57 -20.41
N GLU A 51 -3.90 4.32 -20.80
CA GLU A 51 -4.15 3.84 -22.17
C GLU A 51 -5.63 3.92 -22.53
N ASN A 52 -6.50 3.67 -21.58
CA ASN A 52 -7.95 3.71 -21.79
C ASN A 52 -8.52 5.14 -21.75
N GLY A 53 -7.68 6.14 -21.50
CA GLY A 53 -8.14 7.54 -21.44
C GLY A 53 -8.88 7.89 -20.16
N GLU A 54 -8.82 7.05 -19.14
CA GLU A 54 -9.52 7.28 -17.88
C GLU A 54 -8.82 8.33 -17.02
N ILE A 55 -7.51 8.44 -17.18
CA ILE A 55 -6.70 9.44 -16.46
C ILE A 55 -5.91 10.29 -17.46
N LYS A 56 -5.37 11.39 -16.97
CA LYS A 56 -4.65 12.35 -17.81
C LYS A 56 -3.47 11.70 -18.51
N GLN A 57 -3.26 12.05 -19.78
CA GLN A 57 -2.19 11.47 -20.59
C GLN A 57 -0.80 11.89 -20.14
N ASP A 58 -0.70 12.99 -19.41
CA ASP A 58 0.56 13.46 -18.85
C ASP A 58 0.85 12.87 -17.45
N THR A 59 0.03 11.93 -17.00
CA THR A 59 0.22 11.25 -15.71
C THR A 59 1.55 10.53 -15.66
N ASP A 60 2.32 10.79 -14.60
CA ASP A 60 3.54 10.04 -14.32
C ASP A 60 3.15 8.69 -13.70
N VAL A 61 3.27 7.62 -14.49
CA VAL A 61 2.83 6.28 -14.06
C VAL A 61 3.63 5.78 -12.88
N GLN A 62 4.95 6.01 -12.87
CA GLN A 62 5.81 5.57 -11.79
C GLN A 62 5.45 6.21 -10.47
N LYS A 63 5.33 7.53 -10.47
CA LYS A 63 5.02 8.28 -9.25
C LYS A 63 3.60 7.98 -8.74
N SER A 64 2.66 7.87 -9.66
CA SER A 64 1.27 7.57 -9.29
C SER A 64 1.15 6.18 -8.67
N ALA A 65 1.79 5.18 -9.27
CA ALA A 65 1.80 3.82 -8.73
C ALA A 65 2.40 3.80 -7.32
N SER A 66 3.49 4.51 -7.12
CA SER A 66 4.14 4.61 -5.83
C SER A 66 3.23 5.23 -4.78
N LEU A 67 2.52 6.32 -5.14
CA LEU A 67 1.62 6.99 -4.22
C LEU A 67 0.46 6.10 -3.80
N PHE A 68 -0.21 5.43 -4.73
CA PHE A 68 -1.31 4.53 -4.39
C PHE A 68 -0.86 3.42 -3.45
N ARG A 69 0.27 2.80 -3.78
CA ARG A 69 0.82 1.72 -2.96
C ARG A 69 1.18 2.22 -1.56
N GLN A 70 1.82 3.39 -1.48
CA GLN A 70 2.27 3.93 -0.19
C GLN A 70 1.11 4.44 0.66
N VAL A 71 0.04 4.94 0.05
CA VAL A 71 -1.18 5.29 0.78
C VAL A 71 -1.77 4.04 1.43
N PHE A 72 -1.85 2.95 0.69
CA PHE A 72 -2.34 1.68 1.23
C PHE A 72 -1.49 1.22 2.41
N LEU A 73 -0.16 1.18 2.22
CA LEU A 73 0.75 0.71 3.26
C LEU A 73 0.75 1.63 4.48
N GLY A 74 0.78 2.93 4.25
CA GLY A 74 0.80 3.90 5.35
C GLY A 74 -0.45 3.85 6.19
N LEU A 75 -1.61 3.78 5.54
CA LEU A 75 -2.88 3.68 6.26
C LEU A 75 -2.99 2.35 6.99
N SER A 76 -2.59 1.25 6.33
CA SER A 76 -2.60 -0.07 6.96
C SER A 76 -1.72 -0.09 8.20
N TYR A 77 -0.53 0.48 8.11
CA TYR A 77 0.41 0.54 9.24
C TYR A 77 -0.16 1.38 10.37
N GLU A 78 -0.59 2.60 10.06
CA GLU A 78 -1.15 3.50 11.08
C GLU A 78 -2.32 2.85 11.81
N GLN A 79 -3.26 2.31 11.07
CA GLN A 79 -4.48 1.75 11.66
C GLN A 79 -4.25 0.40 12.31
N SER A 80 -3.10 -0.25 12.05
CA SER A 80 -2.75 -1.48 12.73
C SER A 80 -2.55 -1.27 14.24
N PHE A 81 -2.20 -0.06 14.64
CA PHE A 81 -2.06 0.29 16.06
C PHE A 81 -3.42 0.62 16.71
N LEU A 82 -4.47 0.62 15.94
CA LEU A 82 -5.83 0.94 16.40
C LEU A 82 -6.72 -0.29 16.21
N ASN A 83 -7.75 -0.16 15.40
CA ASN A 83 -8.74 -1.23 15.20
C ASN A 83 -8.55 -2.01 13.91
N GLY A 84 -7.42 -1.83 13.23
CA GLY A 84 -7.18 -2.43 11.93
C GLY A 84 -7.62 -1.53 10.80
N LEU A 85 -7.27 -1.92 9.59
CA LEU A 85 -7.51 -1.12 8.39
C LEU A 85 -9.01 -0.84 8.21
N ASN A 86 -9.36 0.43 8.10
CA ASN A 86 -10.71 0.87 7.75
C ASN A 86 -10.79 0.96 6.22
N VAL A 87 -11.49 0.01 5.62
CA VAL A 87 -11.59 -0.08 4.16
C VAL A 87 -12.32 1.12 3.56
N GLU A 88 -13.33 1.64 4.26
CA GLU A 88 -14.06 2.82 3.81
C GLU A 88 -13.14 4.03 3.69
N GLU A 89 -12.28 4.22 4.69
CA GLU A 89 -11.32 5.33 4.70
C GLU A 89 -10.28 5.14 3.60
N LEU A 90 -9.82 3.92 3.39
CA LEU A 90 -8.88 3.61 2.30
C LEU A 90 -9.50 3.94 0.94
N LYS A 91 -10.74 3.52 0.74
CA LYS A 91 -11.47 3.79 -0.48
C LYS A 91 -11.61 5.30 -0.71
N ASP A 92 -11.93 6.04 0.33
CA ASP A 92 -12.07 7.49 0.26
C ASP A 92 -10.77 8.15 -0.20
N LYS A 93 -9.64 7.71 0.36
CA LYS A 93 -8.34 8.24 -0.04
C LYS A 93 -7.97 7.87 -1.47
N PHE A 94 -8.28 6.66 -1.89
CA PHE A 94 -8.05 6.24 -3.28
C PHE A 94 -8.94 7.03 -4.24
N ASP A 95 -10.19 7.26 -3.89
CA ASP A 95 -11.10 8.07 -4.69
C ASP A 95 -10.57 9.49 -4.84
N TYR A 96 -10.04 10.05 -3.78
CA TYR A 96 -9.44 11.38 -3.82
C TYR A 96 -8.24 11.42 -4.77
N LEU A 97 -7.32 10.47 -4.62
CA LEU A 97 -6.14 10.39 -5.51
C LEU A 97 -6.56 10.22 -6.97
N TYR A 98 -7.53 9.35 -7.20
CA TYR A 98 -8.05 9.12 -8.56
C TYR A 98 -8.65 10.40 -9.13
N SER A 99 -9.38 11.17 -8.32
CA SER A 99 -9.98 12.41 -8.78
C SER A 99 -8.95 13.43 -9.26
N LEU A 100 -7.74 13.39 -8.69
CA LEU A 100 -6.65 14.25 -9.10
C LEU A 100 -6.05 13.84 -10.46
N LEU A 101 -6.17 12.57 -10.82
CA LEU A 101 -5.63 12.03 -12.06
C LEU A 101 -6.66 11.97 -13.18
N LYS A 102 -7.92 12.00 -12.84
CA LYS A 102 -9.01 11.80 -13.79
C LYS A 102 -8.94 12.80 -14.95
N ALA A 103 -9.11 12.25 -16.14
CA ALA A 103 -9.09 13.03 -17.38
C ALA A 103 -10.32 13.96 -17.48
#